data_1303ba491ecb2dc2273adde40f5e35b0
#
_entry.id   1303ba491ecb2dc2273adde40f5e35b0
#
_cell.length_a   1.000
_cell.length_b   1.000
_cell.length_c   1.000
_cell.angle_alpha   90.00
_cell.angle_beta   90.00
_cell.angle_gamma   90.00
#
_symmetry.space_group_name_H-M   'P 1'
#
loop_
_entity.id
_entity.type
_entity.pdbx_description
1 polymer ?
#
loop_
_entity_poly.entity_id
_entity_poly.type
_entity_poly.pdbx_seq_one_letter_code
_entity_poly.pdbx_strand_id
1 'polypeptide(L)'
;MSYFVDAENRAPMTLVPGARTRTFWGENILLSLVEIDANSEVPTHTHTHEQAGMSVEGELEMGVAGEVKLLKPGDMYIIPGAVEHYAKCGDVAAVALDIFSPVREEFKY
;
A
#
# COMPACT_ATOMS: atom_id res chain seq x y z
N MET A 1 2.23 -2.36 -27.62
CA MET A 1 1.76 -2.15 -26.25
C MET A 1 2.21 -3.32 -25.37
N SER A 2 2.75 -3.03 -24.21
CA SER A 2 3.12 -4.07 -23.26
C SER A 2 2.04 -4.21 -22.19
N TYR A 3 1.77 -5.44 -21.77
CA TYR A 3 0.90 -5.74 -20.63
C TYR A 3 1.67 -5.79 -19.30
N PHE A 4 2.99 -5.61 -19.37
CA PHE A 4 3.84 -5.64 -18.19
C PHE A 4 4.22 -4.22 -17.79
N VAL A 5 4.32 -3.99 -16.49
CA VAL A 5 4.72 -2.69 -15.94
C VAL A 5 6.10 -2.82 -15.30
N ASP A 6 6.86 -1.73 -15.33
CA ASP A 6 8.25 -1.69 -14.85
C ASP A 6 8.35 -0.78 -13.63
N ALA A 7 8.14 -1.36 -12.47
CA ALA A 7 8.20 -0.62 -11.21
C ALA A 7 9.62 -0.10 -10.92
N GLU A 8 10.65 -0.85 -11.33
CA GLU A 8 12.04 -0.46 -11.05
C GLU A 8 12.41 0.88 -11.68
N ASN A 9 11.92 1.13 -12.88
CA ASN A 9 12.23 2.37 -13.61
C ASN A 9 11.20 3.47 -13.45
N ARG A 10 10.17 3.26 -12.62
CA ARG A 10 9.19 4.29 -12.35
C ARG A 10 9.59 5.10 -11.12
N ALA A 11 9.68 6.42 -11.27
CA ALA A 11 9.96 7.30 -10.15
C ALA A 11 8.83 7.19 -9.11
N PRO A 12 9.15 7.10 -7.81
CA PRO A 12 8.12 7.00 -6.79
C PRO A 12 7.44 8.34 -6.51
N MET A 13 6.19 8.25 -6.05
CA MET A 13 5.43 9.37 -5.51
C MET A 13 5.44 9.29 -3.99
N THR A 14 5.72 10.40 -3.31
CA THR A 14 5.66 10.45 -1.85
C THR A 14 4.22 10.41 -1.38
N LEU A 15 3.91 9.51 -0.44
CA LEU A 15 2.60 9.43 0.21
C LEU A 15 2.58 10.31 1.46
N VAL A 16 3.52 10.09 2.35
CA VAL A 16 3.76 10.82 3.60
C VAL A 16 5.27 10.74 3.85
N PRO A 17 5.83 11.53 4.77
CA PRO A 17 7.24 11.36 5.11
C PRO A 17 7.56 9.92 5.49
N GLY A 18 8.55 9.34 4.84
CA GLY A 18 8.99 7.96 5.08
C GLY A 18 8.21 6.89 4.32
N ALA A 19 7.22 7.25 3.52
CA ALA A 19 6.48 6.29 2.71
C ALA A 19 6.27 6.81 1.28
N ARG A 20 6.45 5.94 0.30
CA ARG A 20 6.33 6.27 -1.12
C ARG A 20 5.73 5.10 -1.88
N THR A 21 5.21 5.38 -3.04
CA THR A 21 4.57 4.37 -3.88
C THR A 21 4.94 4.54 -5.35
N ARG A 22 4.90 3.44 -6.05
CA ARG A 22 4.92 3.41 -7.52
C ARG A 22 3.61 2.79 -7.95
N THR A 23 2.84 3.50 -8.79
CA THR A 23 1.51 3.06 -9.17
C THR A 23 1.38 2.83 -10.65
N PHE A 24 0.52 1.90 -10.98
CA PHE A 24 0.12 1.57 -12.34
C PHE A 24 -1.38 1.26 -12.31
N TRP A 25 -2.09 1.56 -13.38
CA TRP A 25 -3.53 1.37 -13.36
C TRP A 25 -4.07 0.89 -14.70
N GLY A 26 -5.17 0.16 -14.59
CA GLY A 26 -6.02 -0.20 -15.71
C GLY A 26 -7.32 0.58 -15.65
N GLU A 27 -8.38 0.00 -16.19
CA GLU A 27 -9.69 0.64 -16.19
C GLU A 27 -10.36 0.62 -14.81
N ASN A 28 -10.26 -0.50 -14.10
CA ASN A 28 -11.00 -0.73 -12.86
C ASN A 28 -10.12 -0.95 -11.63
N ILE A 29 -8.82 -1.12 -11.81
CA ILE A 29 -7.89 -1.40 -10.71
C ILE A 29 -6.65 -0.53 -10.79
N LEU A 30 -6.06 -0.27 -9.63
CA LEU A 30 -4.77 0.42 -9.52
C LEU A 30 -3.86 -0.42 -8.63
N LEU A 31 -2.64 -0.64 -9.10
CA LEU A 31 -1.57 -1.30 -8.34
C LEU A 31 -0.71 -0.22 -7.68
N SER A 32 -0.41 -0.41 -6.40
CA SER A 32 0.42 0.52 -5.64
C SER A 32 1.49 -0.29 -4.90
N LEU A 33 2.72 -0.19 -5.38
CA LEU A 33 3.86 -0.82 -4.72
C LEU A 33 4.43 0.18 -3.70
N VAL A 34 4.14 -0.06 -2.44
CA VAL A 34 4.43 0.86 -1.33
C VAL A 34 5.71 0.45 -0.62
N GLU A 35 6.58 1.42 -0.40
CA GLU A 35 7.77 1.26 0.42
C GLU A 35 7.63 2.16 1.65
N ILE A 36 7.82 1.59 2.84
CA ILE A 36 7.76 2.32 4.11
C ILE A 36 9.10 2.16 4.81
N ASP A 37 9.74 3.27 5.14
CA ASP A 37 11.03 3.26 5.83
C ASP A 37 10.88 2.76 7.26
N ALA A 38 11.99 2.28 7.83
CA ALA A 38 12.04 1.91 9.24
C ALA A 38 11.57 3.09 10.10
N ASN A 39 10.82 2.79 11.15
CA ASN A 39 10.30 3.76 12.13
C ASN A 39 9.39 4.84 11.53
N SER A 40 8.78 4.54 10.38
CA SER A 40 7.84 5.43 9.69
C SER A 40 6.45 4.79 9.65
N GLU A 41 5.44 5.62 9.41
CA GLU A 41 4.07 5.14 9.36
C GLU A 41 3.23 5.88 8.31
N VAL A 42 2.23 5.18 7.81
CA VAL A 42 1.08 5.78 7.12
C VAL A 42 -0.02 5.86 8.16
N PRO A 43 -0.38 7.08 8.64
CA PRO A 43 -1.33 7.24 9.74
C PRO A 43 -2.72 6.71 9.42
N THR A 44 -3.52 6.54 10.46
CA THR A 44 -4.93 6.12 10.33
C THR A 44 -5.67 7.04 9.37
N HIS A 45 -6.33 6.44 8.39
CA HIS A 45 -7.08 7.15 7.35
C HIS A 45 -8.21 6.26 6.82
N THR A 46 -9.08 6.87 6.03
CA THR A 46 -10.13 6.16 5.31
C THR A 46 -10.19 6.63 3.86
N HIS A 47 -10.73 5.79 3.01
CA HIS A 47 -11.07 6.12 1.63
C HIS A 47 -12.22 5.20 1.20
N THR A 48 -12.95 5.60 0.16
CA THR A 48 -14.11 4.83 -0.31
C THR A 48 -13.73 3.60 -1.12
N HIS A 49 -12.50 3.54 -1.62
CA HIS A 49 -12.02 2.43 -2.44
C HIS A 49 -11.85 1.16 -1.60
N GLU A 50 -12.21 0.02 -2.17
CA GLU A 50 -11.81 -1.27 -1.62
C GLU A 50 -10.31 -1.45 -1.84
N GLN A 51 -9.61 -2.00 -0.86
CA GLN A 51 -8.17 -2.22 -0.92
C GLN A 51 -7.86 -3.67 -0.58
N ALA A 52 -7.12 -4.33 -1.45
CA ALA A 52 -6.51 -5.63 -1.14
C ALA A 52 -5.00 -5.44 -1.15
N GLY A 53 -4.27 -6.33 -0.50
CA GLY A 53 -2.83 -6.23 -0.54
C GLY A 53 -2.11 -7.43 0.01
N MET A 54 -0.79 -7.38 -0.12
CA MET A 54 0.11 -8.41 0.39
C MET A 54 1.41 -7.76 0.84
N SER A 55 1.89 -8.18 2.01
CA SER A 55 3.23 -7.83 2.45
C SER A 55 4.25 -8.56 1.59
N VAL A 56 5.24 -7.85 1.05
CA VAL A 56 6.25 -8.38 0.13
C VAL A 56 7.58 -8.56 0.82
N GLU A 57 8.02 -7.56 1.57
CA GLU A 57 9.31 -7.58 2.29
C GLU A 57 9.16 -6.92 3.66
N GLY A 58 10.00 -7.35 4.60
CA GLY A 58 10.06 -6.79 5.95
C GLY A 58 8.90 -7.21 6.81
N GLU A 59 8.66 -6.44 7.86
CA GLU A 59 7.55 -6.64 8.78
C GLU A 59 6.75 -5.35 8.89
N LEU A 60 5.44 -5.44 8.78
CA LEU A 60 4.55 -4.28 8.74
C LEU A 60 3.41 -4.48 9.73
N GLU A 61 3.32 -3.60 10.73
CA GLU A 61 2.16 -3.58 11.60
C GLU A 61 1.02 -2.89 10.86
N MET A 62 -0.11 -3.57 10.76
CA MET A 62 -1.32 -3.02 10.15
C MET A 62 -2.48 -3.09 11.13
N GLY A 63 -3.20 -1.99 11.28
CA GLY A 63 -4.44 -1.93 12.05
C GLY A 63 -5.61 -1.64 11.12
N VAL A 64 -6.66 -2.44 11.21
CA VAL A 64 -7.87 -2.30 10.40
C VAL A 64 -9.07 -2.40 11.33
N ALA A 65 -9.83 -1.33 11.50
CA ALA A 65 -11.02 -1.29 12.36
C ALA A 65 -10.74 -1.84 13.78
N GLY A 66 -9.57 -1.53 14.34
CA GLY A 66 -9.17 -1.98 15.67
C GLY A 66 -8.52 -3.36 15.72
N GLU A 67 -8.51 -4.11 14.64
CA GLU A 67 -7.76 -5.37 14.55
C GLU A 67 -6.33 -5.07 14.12
N VAL A 68 -5.35 -5.52 14.90
CA VAL A 68 -3.93 -5.24 14.66
C VAL A 68 -3.18 -6.54 14.41
N LYS A 69 -2.36 -6.55 13.36
CA LYS A 69 -1.52 -7.70 13.04
C LYS A 69 -0.17 -7.24 12.53
N LEU A 70 0.87 -7.96 12.95
CA LEU A 70 2.20 -7.81 12.37
C LEU A 70 2.28 -8.70 11.12
N LEU A 71 2.31 -8.09 9.95
CA LEU A 71 2.35 -8.79 8.68
C LEU A 71 3.77 -9.20 8.33
N LYS A 72 3.91 -10.42 7.87
CA LYS A 72 5.17 -10.98 7.35
C LYS A 72 5.03 -11.19 5.85
N PRO A 73 6.14 -11.33 5.11
CA PRO A 73 6.06 -11.56 3.66
C PRO A 73 5.10 -12.70 3.32
N GLY A 74 4.19 -12.45 2.39
CA GLY A 74 3.15 -13.38 1.98
C GLY A 74 1.82 -13.21 2.69
N ASP A 75 1.76 -12.49 3.80
CA ASP A 75 0.48 -12.21 4.47
C ASP A 75 -0.35 -11.24 3.62
N MET A 76 -1.64 -11.53 3.51
CA MET A 76 -2.57 -10.78 2.69
C MET A 76 -3.69 -10.17 3.53
N TYR A 77 -4.28 -9.12 3.00
CA TYR A 77 -5.38 -8.41 3.66
C TYR A 77 -6.38 -7.88 2.64
N ILE A 78 -7.62 -7.72 3.10
CA ILE A 78 -8.68 -7.03 2.34
C ILE A 78 -9.32 -6.02 3.28
N ILE A 79 -9.34 -4.77 2.86
CA ILE A 79 -9.89 -3.65 3.62
C ILE A 79 -11.11 -3.12 2.88
N PRO A 80 -12.31 -3.27 3.42
CA PRO A 80 -13.51 -2.71 2.81
C PRO A 80 -13.43 -1.19 2.68
N GLY A 81 -14.18 -0.62 1.77
CA GLY A 81 -14.28 0.83 1.62
C GLY A 81 -14.74 1.49 2.91
N ALA A 82 -14.23 2.68 3.20
CA ALA A 82 -14.57 3.51 4.35
C ALA A 82 -14.19 2.94 5.73
N VAL A 83 -13.41 1.88 5.78
CA VAL A 83 -12.91 1.30 7.04
C VAL A 83 -11.58 1.94 7.41
N GLU A 84 -11.45 2.40 8.65
CA GLU A 84 -10.21 3.01 9.14
C GLU A 84 -9.06 2.01 9.19
N HIS A 85 -7.89 2.43 8.73
CA HIS A 85 -6.71 1.59 8.77
C HIS A 85 -5.42 2.44 8.77
N TYR A 86 -4.35 1.81 9.24
CA TYR A 86 -3.00 2.38 9.24
C TYR A 86 -1.97 1.28 8.97
N ALA A 87 -0.74 1.71 8.67
CA ALA A 87 0.40 0.81 8.54
C ALA A 87 1.63 1.48 9.11
N LYS A 88 2.44 0.73 9.87
CA LYS A 88 3.69 1.28 10.39
C LYS A 88 4.79 0.23 10.47
N CYS A 89 6.02 0.69 10.30
CA CYS A 89 7.22 -0.11 10.47
C CYS A 89 7.87 0.15 11.82
N GLY A 90 8.43 -0.91 12.40
CA GLY A 90 9.40 -0.78 13.49
C GLY A 90 10.79 -0.55 12.92
N ASP A 91 11.80 -1.28 13.40
CA ASP A 91 13.20 -1.09 13.04
C ASP A 91 13.55 -1.54 11.62
N VAL A 92 12.64 -2.22 10.94
CA VAL A 92 12.86 -2.78 9.60
C VAL A 92 11.89 -2.13 8.62
N ALA A 93 12.42 -1.66 7.49
CA ALA A 93 11.60 -1.16 6.39
C ALA A 93 10.75 -2.28 5.79
N ALA A 94 9.64 -1.92 5.17
CA ALA A 94 8.72 -2.88 4.57
C ALA A 94 8.31 -2.46 3.16
N VAL A 95 7.94 -3.46 2.37
CA VAL A 95 7.34 -3.29 1.04
C VAL A 95 6.02 -4.05 1.03
N ALA A 96 4.97 -3.39 0.55
CA ALA A 96 3.67 -4.00 0.37
C ALA A 96 3.12 -3.68 -1.01
N LEU A 97 2.39 -4.64 -1.59
CA LEU A 97 1.66 -4.41 -2.83
C LEU A 97 0.19 -4.22 -2.49
N ASP A 98 -0.34 -3.05 -2.77
CA ASP A 98 -1.75 -2.73 -2.61
C ASP A 98 -2.46 -2.69 -3.95
N ILE A 99 -3.72 -3.10 -3.94
CA ILE A 99 -4.60 -3.10 -5.12
C ILE A 99 -5.87 -2.36 -4.72
N PHE A 100 -6.22 -1.32 -5.45
CA PHE A 100 -7.41 -0.51 -5.20
C PHE A 100 -8.44 -0.69 -6.32
N SER A 101 -9.70 -0.75 -5.94
CA SER A 101 -10.83 -0.74 -6.87
C SER A 101 -11.98 0.09 -6.29
N PRO A 102 -12.55 1.03 -7.04
CA PRO A 102 -12.11 1.51 -8.34
C PRO A 102 -10.73 2.18 -8.28
N VAL A 103 -10.24 2.66 -9.41
CA VAL A 103 -8.94 3.34 -9.48
C VAL A 103 -8.92 4.56 -8.57
N ARG A 104 -7.88 4.69 -7.74
CA ARG A 104 -7.67 5.89 -6.91
C ARG A 104 -7.04 6.98 -7.77
N GLU A 105 -7.86 7.97 -8.14
CA GLU A 105 -7.43 9.03 -9.07
C GLU A 105 -6.25 9.83 -8.53
N GLU A 106 -6.18 10.07 -7.22
CA GLU A 106 -5.08 10.80 -6.60
C GLU A 106 -3.74 10.05 -6.66
N PHE A 107 -3.76 8.76 -6.98
CA PHE A 107 -2.55 7.94 -7.10
C PHE A 107 -2.08 7.80 -8.55
N LYS A 108 -2.75 8.42 -9.49
CA LYS A 108 -2.27 8.52 -10.88
C LYS A 108 -1.24 9.64 -10.98
N TYR A 109 -0.10 9.32 -11.61
CA TYR A 109 0.94 10.33 -11.82
C TYR A 109 1.86 9.99 -12.99
#